data_8b4c7b7fcf5928c12ac8aba4187c3a04
#
_entry.id   8b4c7b7fcf5928c12ac8aba4187c3a04
#
_cell.length_a   1.000
_cell.length_b   1.000
_cell.length_c   1.000
_cell.angle_alpha   90.00
_cell.angle_beta   90.00
_cell.angle_gamma   90.00
#
_symmetry.space_group_name_H-M   'P 1'
#
loop_
_entity.id
_entity.type
_entity.pdbx_description
1 polymer ?
#
loop_
_entity_poly.entity_id
_entity_poly.type
_entity_poly.pdbx_seq_one_letter_code
_entity_poly.pdbx_strand_id
1 'polypeptide(L)'
;MVNTPSFYGRLESTICRDDAGRGLCNSPIPLCPGDLQNAAQSLARCTDLAVAITTGFFIPHATPPAAETDGITGALFLAHAITEAGGDFQILSDHHALSPIRIGLDYLGLPSENILEIPLSDRTDPSPHNADSQKPTFQTDWSHAFLNDDFGQRMTHLVAVERVGPSHTSISVEKQLPEDTD
;
A
#
# COMPACT_ATOMS: atom_id res chain seq x y z
N MET A 1 15.77 -23.12 -29.87
CA MET A 1 16.10 -23.25 -28.45
C MET A 1 14.94 -22.65 -27.66
N VAL A 2 14.26 -23.45 -26.86
CA VAL A 2 13.18 -22.97 -25.98
C VAL A 2 13.84 -22.24 -24.83
N ASN A 3 13.67 -20.91 -24.78
CA ASN A 3 14.25 -20.08 -23.73
C ASN A 3 13.48 -20.36 -22.43
N THR A 4 14.07 -21.09 -21.49
CA THR A 4 13.44 -21.38 -20.19
C THR A 4 13.31 -20.07 -19.44
N PRO A 5 12.10 -19.69 -18.98
CA PRO A 5 11.90 -18.45 -18.24
C PRO A 5 12.77 -18.40 -16.99
N SER A 6 13.28 -17.22 -16.64
CA SER A 6 13.99 -16.99 -15.39
C SER A 6 13.09 -17.32 -14.19
N PHE A 7 13.69 -17.47 -12.99
CA PHE A 7 12.90 -17.65 -11.76
C PHE A 7 11.86 -16.55 -11.57
N TYR A 8 12.25 -15.30 -11.72
CA TYR A 8 11.34 -14.15 -11.63
C TYR A 8 10.26 -14.16 -12.72
N GLY A 9 10.63 -14.51 -13.96
CA GLY A 9 9.64 -14.61 -15.04
C GLY A 9 8.58 -15.70 -14.79
N ARG A 10 8.93 -16.79 -14.10
CA ARG A 10 7.95 -17.80 -13.66
C ARG A 10 7.06 -17.28 -12.55
N LEU A 11 7.61 -16.52 -11.58
CA LEU A 11 6.81 -15.88 -10.53
C LEU A 11 5.84 -14.87 -11.13
N GLU A 12 6.32 -13.96 -11.97
CA GLU A 12 5.48 -12.97 -12.65
C GLU A 12 4.34 -13.63 -13.43
N SER A 13 4.63 -14.68 -14.20
CA SER A 13 3.59 -15.40 -14.94
C SER A 13 2.58 -16.12 -14.03
N THR A 14 2.96 -16.44 -12.79
CA THR A 14 2.07 -17.08 -11.83
C THR A 14 1.15 -16.07 -11.15
N ILE A 15 1.67 -14.92 -10.73
CA ILE A 15 0.88 -13.88 -10.08
C ILE A 15 0.01 -13.09 -11.06
N CYS A 16 0.41 -13.00 -12.33
CA CYS A 16 -0.37 -12.33 -13.39
C CYS A 16 -1.48 -13.24 -13.99
N ARG A 17 -2.07 -14.13 -13.19
CA ARG A 17 -3.24 -14.91 -13.60
C ARG A 17 -4.52 -14.17 -13.24
N ASP A 18 -5.45 -14.15 -14.17
CA ASP A 18 -6.78 -13.58 -13.96
C ASP A 18 -7.82 -14.69 -13.79
N ASP A 19 -7.64 -15.52 -12.77
CA ASP A 19 -8.52 -16.66 -12.49
C ASP A 19 -9.97 -16.20 -12.19
N ALA A 20 -10.14 -14.96 -11.74
CA ALA A 20 -11.44 -14.36 -11.45
C ALA A 20 -12.08 -13.66 -12.67
N GLY A 21 -11.40 -13.58 -13.80
CA GLY A 21 -11.92 -12.97 -15.02
C GLY A 21 -12.20 -11.46 -14.91
N ARG A 22 -11.45 -10.76 -14.06
CA ARG A 22 -11.63 -9.30 -13.82
C ARG A 22 -11.07 -8.43 -14.95
N GLY A 23 -10.40 -9.00 -15.93
CA GLY A 23 -9.83 -8.28 -17.06
C GLY A 23 -8.49 -7.60 -16.81
N LEU A 24 -7.88 -7.78 -15.64
CA LEU A 24 -6.62 -7.15 -15.28
C LEU A 24 -5.41 -7.75 -16.02
N CYS A 25 -5.50 -9.03 -16.42
CA CYS A 25 -4.41 -9.76 -17.06
C CYS A 25 -4.84 -10.32 -18.43
N ASN A 26 -5.67 -9.61 -19.17
CA ASN A 26 -6.13 -10.05 -20.50
C ASN A 26 -5.05 -9.96 -21.60
N SER A 27 -3.90 -9.39 -21.29
CA SER A 27 -2.77 -9.33 -22.22
C SER A 27 -1.84 -10.52 -21.99
N PRO A 28 -1.34 -11.18 -23.07
CA PRO A 28 -0.32 -12.19 -22.95
C PRO A 28 1.04 -11.62 -22.47
N ILE A 29 1.15 -10.30 -22.43
CA ILE A 29 2.33 -9.58 -21.92
C ILE A 29 1.99 -9.06 -20.53
N PRO A 30 2.80 -9.37 -19.49
CA PRO A 30 2.64 -8.77 -18.17
C PRO A 30 2.60 -7.25 -18.28
N LEU A 31 1.81 -6.58 -17.43
CA LEU A 31 1.71 -5.11 -17.42
C LEU A 31 3.06 -4.45 -17.15
N CYS A 32 3.85 -5.05 -16.28
CA CYS A 32 5.14 -4.54 -15.83
C CYS A 32 6.20 -5.66 -15.85
N PRO A 33 6.63 -6.13 -17.04
CA PRO A 33 7.56 -7.26 -17.14
C PRO A 33 8.94 -6.89 -16.56
N GLY A 34 9.42 -7.69 -15.61
CA GLY A 34 10.70 -7.50 -14.94
C GLY A 34 10.66 -6.60 -13.70
N ASP A 35 9.54 -5.95 -13.41
CA ASP A 35 9.44 -5.03 -12.26
C ASP A 35 9.51 -5.78 -10.92
N LEU A 36 8.99 -7.01 -10.83
CA LEU A 36 9.16 -7.84 -9.64
C LEU A 36 10.64 -8.10 -9.35
N GLN A 37 11.41 -8.43 -10.37
CA GLN A 37 12.86 -8.62 -10.23
C GLN A 37 13.57 -7.34 -9.83
N ASN A 38 13.22 -6.21 -10.45
CA ASN A 38 13.82 -4.91 -10.18
C ASN A 38 13.52 -4.47 -8.75
N ALA A 39 12.29 -4.61 -8.28
CA ALA A 39 11.87 -4.28 -6.91
C ALA A 39 12.61 -5.16 -5.88
N ALA A 40 12.63 -6.49 -6.09
CA ALA A 40 13.36 -7.40 -5.21
C ALA A 40 14.86 -7.09 -5.15
N GLN A 41 15.49 -6.76 -6.29
CA GLN A 41 16.90 -6.39 -6.35
C GLN A 41 17.18 -5.04 -5.70
N SER A 42 16.26 -4.08 -5.78
CA SER A 42 16.38 -2.78 -5.11
C SER A 42 16.47 -2.97 -3.60
N LEU A 43 15.56 -3.75 -3.04
CA LEU A 43 15.55 -4.08 -1.61
C LEU A 43 16.82 -4.85 -1.20
N ALA A 44 17.16 -5.92 -1.94
CA ALA A 44 18.26 -6.82 -1.58
C ALA A 44 19.66 -6.19 -1.68
N ARG A 45 19.84 -5.14 -2.46
CA ARG A 45 21.12 -4.43 -2.63
C ARG A 45 21.30 -3.26 -1.67
N CYS A 46 20.27 -2.88 -0.96
CA CYS A 46 20.32 -1.75 -0.03
C CYS A 46 21.08 -2.18 1.24
N THR A 47 22.14 -1.45 1.62
CA THR A 47 22.97 -1.78 2.78
C THR A 47 22.34 -1.37 4.09
N ASP A 48 21.60 -0.27 4.11
CA ASP A 48 20.93 0.28 5.30
C ASP A 48 19.41 0.26 5.06
N LEU A 49 18.89 -0.93 4.77
CA LEU A 49 17.51 -1.13 4.36
C LEU A 49 16.52 -0.68 5.45
N ALA A 50 15.73 0.35 5.15
CA ALA A 50 14.64 0.83 5.98
C ALA A 50 13.39 1.03 5.10
N VAL A 51 12.36 0.24 5.35
CA VAL A 51 11.19 0.16 4.47
C VAL A 51 9.93 0.60 5.20
N ALA A 52 9.28 1.65 4.72
CA ALA A 52 7.91 1.95 5.10
C ALA A 52 6.96 1.10 4.24
N ILE A 53 6.08 0.36 4.90
CA ILE A 53 5.06 -0.49 4.25
C ILE A 53 3.70 0.14 4.54
N THR A 54 3.02 0.64 3.52
CA THR A 54 1.66 1.15 3.70
C THR A 54 0.64 0.12 3.25
N THR A 55 -0.33 -0.17 4.09
CA THR A 55 -1.41 -1.14 3.80
C THR A 55 -2.72 -0.70 4.44
N GLY A 56 -3.81 -1.39 4.13
CA GLY A 56 -5.14 -1.19 4.67
C GLY A 56 -6.13 -0.75 3.60
N PHE A 57 -7.10 -1.60 3.38
CA PHE A 57 -8.26 -1.34 2.55
C PHE A 57 -9.51 -1.64 3.38
N PHE A 58 -10.20 -0.58 3.80
CA PHE A 58 -11.36 -0.74 4.66
C PHE A 58 -12.62 -1.00 3.82
N ILE A 59 -13.38 -2.03 4.21
CA ILE A 59 -14.64 -2.43 3.57
C ILE A 59 -15.81 -2.02 4.50
N PRO A 60 -16.41 -0.85 4.30
CA PRO A 60 -17.44 -0.33 5.21
C PRO A 60 -18.74 -1.13 5.16
N HIS A 61 -18.99 -1.85 4.07
CA HIS A 61 -20.20 -2.65 3.87
C HIS A 61 -20.04 -4.12 4.23
N ALA A 62 -18.86 -4.52 4.74
CA ALA A 62 -18.69 -5.86 5.31
C ALA A 62 -19.51 -6.01 6.61
N THR A 63 -19.80 -7.23 7.01
CA THR A 63 -20.54 -7.50 8.24
C THR A 63 -19.73 -8.44 9.14
N PRO A 64 -19.08 -7.92 10.19
CA PRO A 64 -18.92 -6.50 10.55
C PRO A 64 -18.01 -5.74 9.57
N PRO A 65 -18.07 -4.39 9.54
CA PRO A 65 -17.10 -3.60 8.78
C PRO A 65 -15.68 -3.91 9.22
N ALA A 66 -14.78 -4.16 8.27
CA ALA A 66 -13.43 -4.63 8.55
C ALA A 66 -12.44 -4.20 7.45
N ALA A 67 -11.16 -4.22 7.78
CA ALA A 67 -10.12 -4.12 6.76
C ALA A 67 -10.00 -5.44 5.98
N GLU A 68 -9.71 -5.34 4.70
CA GLU A 68 -9.39 -6.48 3.84
C GLU A 68 -8.10 -7.18 4.32
N THR A 69 -8.06 -8.51 4.24
CA THR A 69 -7.02 -9.29 4.93
C THR A 69 -5.78 -9.59 4.09
N ASP A 70 -5.88 -9.58 2.77
CA ASP A 70 -4.78 -9.93 1.87
C ASP A 70 -3.65 -8.88 1.91
N GLY A 71 -3.98 -7.59 1.88
CA GLY A 71 -2.99 -6.52 2.05
C GLY A 71 -2.26 -6.60 3.39
N ILE A 72 -2.99 -6.87 4.47
CA ILE A 72 -2.40 -7.04 5.82
C ILE A 72 -1.44 -8.23 5.82
N THR A 73 -1.87 -9.37 5.29
CA THR A 73 -1.02 -10.57 5.20
C THR A 73 0.21 -10.33 4.36
N GLY A 74 0.07 -9.67 3.20
CA GLY A 74 1.20 -9.29 2.34
C GLY A 74 2.19 -8.37 3.03
N ALA A 75 1.71 -7.36 3.77
CA ALA A 75 2.55 -6.44 4.53
C ALA A 75 3.33 -7.16 5.65
N LEU A 76 2.69 -8.11 6.36
CA LEU A 76 3.33 -8.89 7.41
C LEU A 76 4.45 -9.80 6.86
N PHE A 77 4.21 -10.49 5.75
CA PHE A 77 5.25 -11.29 5.09
C PHE A 77 6.41 -10.44 4.59
N LEU A 78 6.12 -9.25 4.05
CA LEU A 78 7.16 -8.34 3.60
C LEU A 78 7.99 -7.82 4.79
N ALA A 79 7.35 -7.42 5.89
CA ALA A 79 8.02 -7.00 7.12
C ALA A 79 8.94 -8.10 7.66
N HIS A 80 8.46 -9.34 7.70
CA HIS A 80 9.27 -10.49 8.11
C HIS A 80 10.48 -10.70 7.19
N ALA A 81 10.27 -10.67 5.88
CA ALA A 81 11.37 -10.82 4.92
C ALA A 81 12.42 -9.71 5.01
N ILE A 82 12.00 -8.46 5.26
CA ILE A 82 12.90 -7.33 5.49
C ILE A 82 13.74 -7.56 6.75
N THR A 83 13.10 -7.98 7.85
CA THR A 83 13.80 -8.28 9.11
C THR A 83 14.81 -9.41 8.93
N GLU A 84 14.44 -10.49 8.25
CA GLU A 84 15.35 -11.62 7.94
C GLU A 84 16.52 -11.17 7.05
N ALA A 85 16.33 -10.18 6.21
CA ALA A 85 17.39 -9.57 5.41
C ALA A 85 18.27 -8.60 6.20
N GLY A 86 18.02 -8.39 7.49
CA GLY A 86 18.74 -7.45 8.35
C GLY A 86 18.33 -6.00 8.18
N GLY A 87 17.21 -5.73 7.52
CA GLY A 87 16.63 -4.40 7.36
C GLY A 87 15.69 -4.05 8.50
N ASP A 88 15.26 -2.80 8.50
CA ASP A 88 14.27 -2.25 9.42
C ASP A 88 12.96 -1.91 8.67
N PHE A 89 11.84 -1.94 9.39
CA PHE A 89 10.55 -1.65 8.78
C PHE A 89 9.66 -0.82 9.69
N GLN A 90 8.70 -0.13 9.08
CA GLN A 90 7.56 0.48 9.76
C GLN A 90 6.30 0.27 8.92
N ILE A 91 5.22 -0.23 9.54
CA ILE A 91 3.93 -0.40 8.86
C ILE A 91 3.08 0.84 9.13
N LEU A 92 2.63 1.46 8.06
CA LEU A 92 1.76 2.63 8.07
C LEU A 92 0.35 2.21 7.69
N SER A 93 -0.63 2.43 8.56
CA SER A 93 -2.02 2.07 8.26
C SER A 93 -3.02 2.95 8.99
N ASP A 94 -4.28 2.91 8.56
CA ASP A 94 -5.36 3.56 9.29
C ASP A 94 -5.85 2.69 10.46
N HIS A 95 -6.62 3.30 11.36
CA HIS A 95 -7.07 2.67 12.60
C HIS A 95 -7.82 1.34 12.41
N HIS A 96 -8.49 1.14 11.25
CA HIS A 96 -9.28 -0.07 10.99
C HIS A 96 -8.41 -1.32 10.85
N ALA A 97 -7.15 -1.17 10.41
CA ALA A 97 -6.24 -2.29 10.19
C ALA A 97 -5.20 -2.48 11.31
N LEU A 98 -5.07 -1.55 12.27
CA LEU A 98 -4.01 -1.61 13.28
C LEU A 98 -4.08 -2.88 14.14
N SER A 99 -5.29 -3.27 14.58
CA SER A 99 -5.45 -4.44 15.47
C SER A 99 -5.00 -5.74 14.80
N PRO A 100 -5.48 -6.11 13.60
CA PRO A 100 -5.01 -7.32 12.94
C PRO A 100 -3.52 -7.27 12.55
N ILE A 101 -2.97 -6.11 12.20
CA ILE A 101 -1.53 -5.96 11.95
C ILE A 101 -0.74 -6.25 13.21
N ARG A 102 -1.13 -5.68 14.36
CA ARG A 102 -0.45 -5.92 15.63
C ARG A 102 -0.43 -7.39 16.02
N ILE A 103 -1.59 -8.05 15.93
CA ILE A 103 -1.71 -9.49 16.20
C ILE A 103 -0.78 -10.29 15.27
N GLY A 104 -0.71 -9.91 13.99
CA GLY A 104 0.15 -10.58 13.02
C GLY A 104 1.64 -10.39 13.33
N LEU A 105 2.08 -9.19 13.71
CA LEU A 105 3.45 -8.92 14.12
C LEU A 105 3.82 -9.71 15.37
N ASP A 106 2.96 -9.71 16.39
CA ASP A 106 3.16 -10.49 17.63
C ASP A 106 3.28 -11.99 17.32
N TYR A 107 2.45 -12.52 16.42
CA TYR A 107 2.50 -13.91 15.99
C TYR A 107 3.81 -14.27 15.29
N LEU A 108 4.36 -13.34 14.50
CA LEU A 108 5.64 -13.50 13.80
C LEU A 108 6.86 -13.20 14.68
N GLY A 109 6.66 -12.78 15.94
CA GLY A 109 7.75 -12.36 16.82
C GLY A 109 8.44 -11.07 16.38
N LEU A 110 7.73 -10.22 15.62
CA LEU A 110 8.20 -8.93 15.17
C LEU A 110 7.76 -7.80 16.12
N PRO A 111 8.49 -6.67 16.18
CA PRO A 111 8.16 -5.57 17.07
C PRO A 111 6.82 -4.93 16.68
N SER A 112 5.83 -5.05 17.55
CA SER A 112 4.48 -4.51 17.32
C SER A 112 4.39 -2.98 17.49
N GLU A 113 5.43 -2.37 18.03
CA GLU A 113 5.63 -0.91 18.05
C GLU A 113 5.97 -0.32 16.68
N ASN A 114 6.40 -1.13 15.71
CA ASN A 114 6.69 -0.70 14.35
C ASN A 114 5.42 -0.48 13.50
N ILE A 115 4.35 -0.05 14.15
CA ILE A 115 3.10 0.35 13.51
C ILE A 115 2.86 1.83 13.77
N LEU A 116 2.59 2.58 12.72
CA LEU A 116 2.21 3.98 12.82
C LEU A 116 0.83 4.21 12.18
N GLU A 117 -0.05 4.85 12.93
CA GLU A 117 -1.38 5.20 12.44
C GLU A 117 -1.33 6.40 11.50
N ILE A 118 -1.87 6.23 10.30
CA ILE A 118 -2.13 7.33 9.38
C ILE A 118 -3.48 7.94 9.77
N PRO A 119 -3.52 9.20 10.19
CA PRO A 119 -4.77 9.84 10.56
C PRO A 119 -5.70 9.97 9.35
N LEU A 120 -6.92 9.52 9.50
CA LEU A 120 -7.96 9.79 8.51
C LEU A 120 -8.40 11.24 8.65
N SER A 121 -8.47 11.97 7.55
CA SER A 121 -9.09 13.30 7.57
C SER A 121 -10.57 13.14 7.83
N ASP A 122 -11.07 13.71 8.91
CA ASP A 122 -12.51 13.93 9.12
C ASP A 122 -13.04 14.88 8.05
N ARG A 123 -13.25 14.36 6.85
CA ARG A 123 -14.03 15.08 5.82
C ARG A 123 -15.52 14.95 6.14
N THR A 124 -15.92 15.38 7.32
CA THR A 124 -17.32 15.52 7.67
C THR A 124 -17.90 16.88 7.26
N ASP A 125 -17.09 17.75 6.64
CA ASP A 125 -17.56 19.05 6.14
C ASP A 125 -17.51 19.11 4.61
N PRO A 126 -18.63 18.78 3.93
CA PRO A 126 -18.77 18.98 2.48
C PRO A 126 -19.11 20.43 2.16
N SER A 127 -18.49 21.40 2.83
CA SER A 127 -18.72 22.82 2.51
C SER A 127 -18.02 23.16 1.18
N PRO A 128 -18.76 23.37 0.07
CA PRO A 128 -18.18 23.60 -1.25
C PRO A 128 -17.61 25.01 -1.44
N HIS A 129 -17.51 25.81 -0.38
CA HIS A 129 -17.25 27.24 -0.49
C HIS A 129 -15.86 27.72 -0.06
N ASN A 130 -14.91 26.84 0.27
CA ASN A 130 -13.56 27.28 0.58
C ASN A 130 -12.51 26.63 -0.34
N ALA A 131 -12.59 26.96 -1.63
CA ALA A 131 -11.56 26.61 -2.62
C ALA A 131 -10.27 27.45 -2.48
N ASP A 132 -10.15 28.29 -1.46
CA ASP A 132 -9.07 29.28 -1.34
C ASP A 132 -8.21 29.11 -0.07
N SER A 133 -8.15 27.91 0.49
CA SER A 133 -7.25 27.69 1.62
C SER A 133 -6.12 26.73 1.26
N GLN A 134 -4.98 27.28 0.86
CA GLN A 134 -3.66 26.66 0.93
C GLN A 134 -3.22 26.42 2.40
N LYS A 135 -4.14 26.06 3.29
CA LYS A 135 -3.77 25.63 4.64
C LYS A 135 -3.32 24.18 4.56
N PRO A 136 -2.15 23.84 5.13
CA PRO A 136 -1.75 22.47 5.31
C PRO A 136 -2.90 21.70 5.95
N THR A 137 -3.26 20.56 5.38
CA THR A 137 -4.25 19.69 6.00
C THR A 137 -3.56 18.90 7.11
N PHE A 138 -4.30 18.44 8.10
CA PHE A 138 -3.80 17.58 9.18
C PHE A 138 -2.98 16.39 8.64
N GLN A 139 -3.35 15.83 7.50
CA GLN A 139 -2.59 14.77 6.81
C GLN A 139 -1.26 15.27 6.27
N THR A 140 -1.20 16.49 5.77
CA THR A 140 0.05 17.09 5.29
C THR A 140 1.01 17.29 6.45
N ASP A 141 0.52 17.78 7.60
CA ASP A 141 1.33 17.97 8.80
C ASP A 141 1.85 16.64 9.35
N TRP A 142 1.01 15.59 9.36
CA TRP A 142 1.40 14.24 9.75
C TRP A 142 2.49 13.68 8.81
N SER A 143 2.31 13.80 7.49
CA SER A 143 3.29 13.32 6.50
C SER A 143 4.63 14.02 6.67
N HIS A 144 4.62 15.33 6.90
CA HIS A 144 5.83 16.09 7.17
C HIS A 144 6.50 15.66 8.48
N ALA A 145 5.72 15.41 9.54
CA ALA A 145 6.26 14.92 10.79
C ALA A 145 6.91 13.54 10.62
N PHE A 146 6.25 12.62 9.94
CA PHE A 146 6.78 11.28 9.64
C PHE A 146 8.06 11.36 8.81
N LEU A 147 8.08 12.13 7.72
CA LEU A 147 9.26 12.22 6.84
C LEU A 147 10.45 12.91 7.51
N ASN A 148 10.22 13.62 8.62
CA ASN A 148 11.27 14.30 9.37
C ASN A 148 11.62 13.61 10.70
N ASP A 149 10.97 12.49 11.03
CA ASP A 149 11.39 11.67 12.18
C ASP A 149 12.61 10.80 11.86
N ASP A 150 13.14 10.12 12.87
CA ASP A 150 14.36 9.30 12.74
C ASP A 150 14.21 8.16 11.72
N PHE A 151 13.03 7.56 11.61
CA PHE A 151 12.78 6.51 10.62
C PHE A 151 12.60 7.11 9.23
N GLY A 152 11.77 8.13 9.10
CA GLY A 152 11.47 8.78 7.82
C GLY A 152 12.69 9.35 7.13
N GLN A 153 13.66 9.93 7.91
CA GLN A 153 14.91 10.46 7.36
C GLN A 153 15.83 9.38 6.79
N ARG A 154 15.81 8.16 7.32
CA ARG A 154 16.62 7.04 6.83
C ARG A 154 15.85 6.06 5.95
N MET A 155 14.57 6.32 5.71
CA MET A 155 13.72 5.48 4.87
C MET A 155 14.29 5.36 3.45
N THR A 156 14.54 4.13 3.02
CA THR A 156 15.10 3.84 1.71
C THR A 156 14.03 3.49 0.68
N HIS A 157 12.93 2.88 1.13
CA HIS A 157 11.84 2.43 0.27
C HIS A 157 10.49 2.67 0.93
N LEU A 158 9.50 2.99 0.10
CA LEU A 158 8.09 3.01 0.46
C LEU A 158 7.36 1.99 -0.42
N VAL A 159 6.72 1.01 0.20
CA VAL A 159 5.99 -0.05 -0.51
C VAL A 159 4.52 -0.01 -0.13
N ALA A 160 3.64 0.15 -1.12
CA ALA A 160 2.19 0.06 -0.92
C ALA A 160 1.72 -1.37 -1.23
N VAL A 161 1.03 -1.98 -0.26
CA VAL A 161 0.44 -3.32 -0.36
C VAL A 161 -1.06 -3.19 -0.10
N GLU A 162 -1.88 -3.34 -1.13
CA GLU A 162 -3.35 -3.16 -1.04
C GLU A 162 -3.74 -1.86 -0.31
N ARG A 163 -3.07 -0.77 -0.67
CA ARG A 163 -3.39 0.56 -0.16
C ARG A 163 -3.87 1.44 -1.29
N VAL A 164 -5.12 1.87 -1.21
CA VAL A 164 -5.70 2.78 -2.19
C VAL A 164 -5.21 4.19 -1.90
N GLY A 165 -4.62 4.82 -2.90
CA GLY A 165 -4.37 6.25 -2.89
C GLY A 165 -5.58 7.04 -3.42
N PRO A 166 -5.55 8.37 -3.39
CA PRO A 166 -6.57 9.20 -4.02
C PRO A 166 -6.51 8.99 -5.54
N SER A 167 -7.34 8.05 -6.03
CA SER A 167 -7.40 7.70 -7.45
C SER A 167 -8.25 8.68 -8.27
N HIS A 168 -9.10 9.48 -7.61
CA HIS A 168 -10.02 10.41 -8.23
C HIS A 168 -10.03 11.77 -7.54
N THR A 169 -10.17 12.82 -8.35
CA THR A 169 -10.56 14.15 -7.89
C THR A 169 -12.07 14.30 -8.04
N SER A 170 -12.68 15.29 -7.37
CA SER A 170 -14.11 15.59 -7.56
C SER A 170 -14.45 15.80 -9.04
N ILE A 171 -13.57 16.51 -9.76
CA ILE A 171 -13.73 16.75 -11.21
C ILE A 171 -13.66 15.44 -12.02
N SER A 172 -12.79 14.51 -11.65
CA SER A 172 -12.70 13.22 -12.37
C SER A 172 -13.88 12.30 -12.08
N VAL A 173 -14.48 12.40 -10.91
CA VAL A 173 -15.71 11.68 -10.56
C VAL A 173 -16.90 12.25 -11.32
N GLU A 174 -17.06 13.56 -11.35
CA GLU A 174 -18.12 14.25 -12.10
C GLU A 174 -18.12 13.86 -13.58
N LYS A 175 -16.94 13.73 -14.19
CA LYS A 175 -16.80 13.31 -15.59
C LYS A 175 -17.19 11.85 -15.86
N GLN A 176 -17.27 11.02 -14.82
CA GLN A 176 -17.62 9.60 -14.93
C GLN A 176 -19.09 9.34 -14.59
N LEU A 177 -19.78 10.30 -14.02
CA LEU A 177 -21.22 10.19 -13.83
C LEU A 177 -21.90 10.22 -15.21
N PRO A 178 -22.88 9.34 -15.45
CA PRO A 178 -23.66 9.42 -16.68
C PRO A 178 -24.31 10.80 -16.77
N GLU A 179 -24.25 11.42 -17.94
CA GLU A 179 -25.05 12.61 -18.21
C GLU A 179 -26.51 12.24 -17.95
N ASP A 180 -27.17 12.97 -17.07
CA ASP A 180 -28.60 12.80 -16.83
C ASP A 180 -29.31 12.89 -18.19
N THR A 181 -29.69 11.76 -18.74
CA THR A 181 -30.58 11.72 -19.90
C THR A 181 -31.96 12.00 -19.37
N ASP A 182 -32.41 13.29 -19.55
CA ASP A 182 -33.82 13.71 -19.40
C ASP A 182 -34.78 12.82 -20.20
#